data_40f87c1d0b467b00e083e8aa11eb751e
#
_entry.id   40f87c1d0b467b00e083e8aa11eb751e
#
_cell.length_a   1.000
_cell.length_b   1.000
_cell.length_c   1.000
_cell.angle_alpha   90.00
_cell.angle_beta   90.00
_cell.angle_gamma   90.00
#
_symmetry.space_group_name_H-M   'P 1'
#
loop_
_entity.id
_entity.type
_entity.pdbx_description
1 polymer ?
#
loop_
_entity_poly.entity_id
_entity_poly.type
_entity_poly.pdbx_seq_one_letter_code
_entity_poly.pdbx_strand_id
1 'polypeptide(L)'
;MLPDGKSDMIKYSEIETTDPILFCYQKEMKHHVFTKWDIINNVMVQMPTGTGKTILFASIVRDIQNWIISRNCNSHILILAHVRELIQQAADNLTKRGISCGIIMSGVPMQLDKVVQVASIQTFMSSKNKDRMAQENFDFIIIDEAHHSMAPRYQRLWDLFPNSKKLGVTATPWRMDHSGFTSLYNDIIISHPIEWFVKEGYLSNYDYISIAPDSDIQREINNIDRFGVDGDYLEEELINRFDKDSIRAKLYESYSKFCQGKKGIIYAINRQHLSLIHI
;
A
#
# COMPACT_ATOMS: atom_id res chain seq x y z
N MET A 1 23.49 -13.32 12.65
CA MET A 1 24.14 -13.44 13.99
C MET A 1 25.11 -12.31 14.11
N LEU A 2 24.92 -11.42 15.10
CA LEU A 2 25.88 -10.35 15.42
C LEU A 2 27.15 -10.98 16.03
N PRO A 3 28.35 -10.43 15.78
CA PRO A 3 29.62 -11.06 16.18
C PRO A 3 29.92 -11.14 17.69
N ASP A 4 29.15 -10.50 18.53
CA ASP A 4 29.41 -10.48 19.97
C ASP A 4 28.23 -11.07 20.73
N GLY A 5 28.24 -12.35 21.02
CA GLY A 5 27.33 -13.15 21.85
C GLY A 5 26.48 -12.53 22.99
N LYS A 6 26.22 -11.24 22.94
CA LYS A 6 25.25 -10.53 23.75
C LYS A 6 23.99 -10.35 22.94
N SER A 7 22.93 -10.99 23.32
CA SER A 7 21.57 -10.71 22.85
C SER A 7 21.09 -9.36 23.43
N ASP A 8 21.74 -8.26 23.06
CA ASP A 8 21.13 -6.97 23.28
C ASP A 8 19.88 -6.94 22.39
N MET A 9 18.72 -6.98 23.01
CA MET A 9 17.45 -6.85 22.28
C MET A 9 17.53 -5.57 21.45
N ILE A 10 17.44 -5.73 20.11
CA ILE A 10 17.44 -4.59 19.20
C ILE A 10 16.21 -3.75 19.53
N LYS A 11 16.43 -2.52 19.95
CA LYS A 11 15.37 -1.54 20.14
C LYS A 11 15.26 -0.68 18.88
N TYR A 12 14.20 -0.92 18.12
CA TYR A 12 13.92 -0.15 16.90
C TYR A 12 13.49 1.28 17.21
N SER A 13 12.91 1.53 18.38
CA SER A 13 12.59 2.87 18.89
C SER A 13 13.82 3.78 19.07
N GLU A 14 15.02 3.20 19.14
CA GLU A 14 16.30 3.93 19.22
C GLU A 14 16.90 4.23 17.84
N ILE A 15 16.26 3.81 16.73
CA ILE A 15 16.71 4.17 15.38
C ILE A 15 16.61 5.69 15.23
N GLU A 16 17.73 6.31 14.93
CA GLU A 16 17.83 7.77 14.78
C GLU A 16 16.99 8.24 13.58
N THR A 17 16.05 9.14 13.84
CA THR A 17 15.14 9.65 12.81
C THR A 17 15.66 10.97 12.27
N THR A 18 16.22 10.98 11.07
CA THR A 18 16.97 12.12 10.50
C THR A 18 16.26 12.88 9.41
N ASP A 19 14.99 12.57 9.07
CA ASP A 19 14.31 13.17 7.93
C ASP A 19 13.64 14.52 8.29
N PRO A 20 14.21 15.68 7.85
CA PRO A 20 13.66 17.00 8.13
C PRO A 20 12.37 17.31 7.36
N ILE A 21 12.05 16.54 6.30
CA ILE A 21 10.98 16.84 5.35
C ILE A 21 9.61 16.33 5.86
N LEU A 22 9.58 15.44 6.84
CA LEU A 22 8.33 14.90 7.37
C LEU A 22 7.50 15.94 8.11
N PHE A 23 6.21 15.96 7.84
CA PHE A 23 5.24 16.67 8.68
C PHE A 23 5.17 16.06 10.09
N CYS A 24 4.66 16.84 11.05
CA CYS A 24 4.59 16.39 12.46
C CYS A 24 3.84 15.07 12.60
N TYR A 25 2.68 14.91 11.96
CA TYR A 25 1.91 13.67 12.02
C TYR A 25 2.64 12.47 11.39
N GLN A 26 3.46 12.69 10.35
CA GLN A 26 4.28 11.62 9.76
C GLN A 26 5.42 11.19 10.68
N LYS A 27 6.03 12.14 11.40
CA LYS A 27 7.06 11.84 12.41
C LYS A 27 6.47 11.01 13.55
N GLU A 28 5.28 11.38 14.01
CA GLU A 28 4.55 10.64 15.04
C GLU A 28 4.22 9.21 14.57
N MET A 29 3.64 9.05 13.38
CA MET A 29 3.35 7.73 12.79
C MET A 29 4.60 6.86 12.67
N LYS A 30 5.73 7.43 12.21
CA LYS A 30 7.01 6.76 12.11
C LYS A 30 7.53 6.29 13.47
N HIS A 31 7.47 7.16 14.47
CA HIS A 31 7.84 6.83 15.84
C HIS A 31 6.99 5.67 16.39
N HIS A 32 5.68 5.69 16.14
CA HIS A 32 4.79 4.59 16.54
C HIS A 32 5.16 3.27 15.86
N VAL A 33 5.54 3.27 14.58
CA VAL A 33 5.98 2.05 13.88
C VAL A 33 7.20 1.45 14.58
N PHE A 34 8.23 2.24 14.82
CA PHE A 34 9.45 1.75 15.48
C PHE A 34 9.20 1.27 16.91
N THR A 35 8.41 2.01 17.69
CA THR A 35 8.03 1.61 19.05
C THR A 35 7.24 0.29 19.06
N LYS A 36 6.31 0.09 18.11
CA LYS A 36 5.58 -1.17 17.98
C LYS A 36 6.50 -2.32 17.58
N TRP A 37 7.49 -2.09 16.74
CA TRP A 37 8.45 -3.12 16.33
C TRP A 37 9.37 -3.60 17.46
N ASP A 38 9.50 -2.86 18.56
CA ASP A 38 10.18 -3.36 19.76
C ASP A 38 9.44 -4.53 20.40
N ILE A 39 8.10 -4.62 20.19
CA ILE A 39 7.22 -5.57 20.89
C ILE A 39 6.68 -6.63 19.91
N ILE A 40 6.29 -6.23 18.71
CA ILE A 40 5.62 -7.07 17.70
C ILE A 40 6.34 -6.98 16.36
N ASN A 41 6.07 -7.94 15.45
CA ASN A 41 6.73 -7.97 14.15
C ASN A 41 5.89 -7.35 13.03
N ASN A 42 4.57 -7.47 13.08
CA ASN A 42 3.71 -7.16 11.96
C ASN A 42 2.79 -5.99 12.30
N VAL A 43 3.02 -4.83 11.69
CA VAL A 43 2.27 -3.59 11.93
C VAL A 43 1.64 -3.11 10.63
N MET A 44 0.40 -2.67 10.67
CA MET A 44 -0.24 -1.96 9.59
C MET A 44 -0.35 -0.47 9.93
N VAL A 45 -0.14 0.40 8.94
CA VAL A 45 -0.36 1.84 9.03
C VAL A 45 -1.49 2.22 8.09
N GLN A 46 -2.52 2.86 8.64
CA GLN A 46 -3.59 3.45 7.86
C GLN A 46 -3.38 4.96 7.75
N MET A 47 -3.34 5.48 6.53
CA MET A 47 -3.31 6.92 6.23
C MET A 47 -4.17 7.21 5.01
N PRO A 48 -4.99 8.27 5.01
CA PRO A 48 -5.80 8.65 3.84
C PRO A 48 -4.94 8.88 2.58
N THR A 49 -5.55 8.75 1.42
CA THR A 49 -4.91 9.09 0.14
C THR A 49 -4.53 10.57 0.13
N GLY A 50 -3.36 10.90 -0.43
CA GLY A 50 -2.86 12.28 -0.50
C GLY A 50 -2.10 12.75 0.74
N THR A 51 -2.09 12.01 1.85
CA THR A 51 -1.40 12.40 3.10
C THR A 51 0.07 11.98 3.15
N GLY A 52 0.64 11.48 2.05
CA GLY A 52 2.06 11.20 1.93
C GLY A 52 2.51 9.86 2.50
N LYS A 53 1.71 8.79 2.36
CA LYS A 53 2.10 7.40 2.69
C LYS A 53 3.47 7.02 2.14
N THR A 54 3.70 7.29 0.86
CA THR A 54 4.97 6.99 0.16
C THR A 54 6.15 7.76 0.77
N ILE A 55 5.93 8.98 1.25
CA ILE A 55 6.94 9.79 1.91
C ILE A 55 7.29 9.17 3.26
N LEU A 56 6.28 8.76 4.02
CA LEU A 56 6.46 8.11 5.31
C LEU A 56 7.27 6.82 5.18
N PHE A 57 6.87 5.89 4.32
CA PHE A 57 7.60 4.62 4.23
C PHE A 57 9.01 4.81 3.63
N ALA A 58 9.21 5.73 2.69
CA ALA A 58 10.55 6.03 2.18
C ALA A 58 11.48 6.59 3.27
N SER A 59 10.95 7.38 4.19
CA SER A 59 11.68 7.86 5.35
C SER A 59 12.03 6.72 6.33
N ILE A 60 11.11 5.79 6.57
CA ILE A 60 11.35 4.58 7.36
C ILE A 60 12.45 3.73 6.71
N VAL A 61 12.36 3.49 5.39
CA VAL A 61 13.37 2.74 4.62
C VAL A 61 14.76 3.36 4.76
N ARG A 62 14.85 4.69 4.66
CA ARG A 62 16.13 5.41 4.81
C ARG A 62 16.77 5.18 6.18
N ASP A 63 15.98 5.31 7.24
CA ASP A 63 16.50 5.15 8.59
C ASP A 63 16.94 3.70 8.85
N ILE A 64 16.17 2.72 8.39
CA ILE A 64 16.54 1.31 8.47
C ILE A 64 17.81 1.04 7.64
N GLN A 65 17.90 1.58 6.41
CA GLN A 65 19.08 1.43 5.56
C GLN A 65 20.35 2.00 6.26
N ASN A 66 20.25 3.19 6.83
CA ASN A 66 21.35 3.81 7.57
C ASN A 66 21.74 2.97 8.79
N TRP A 67 20.74 2.43 9.50
CA TRP A 67 20.96 1.53 10.63
C TRP A 67 21.67 0.23 10.22
N ILE A 68 21.26 -0.42 9.11
CA ILE A 68 21.90 -1.61 8.55
C ILE A 68 23.36 -1.31 8.19
N ILE A 69 23.60 -0.20 7.46
CA ILE A 69 24.94 0.19 7.01
C ILE A 69 25.85 0.51 8.20
N SER A 70 25.38 1.29 9.18
CA SER A 70 26.16 1.69 10.34
C SER A 70 26.60 0.51 11.22
N ARG A 71 25.82 -0.57 11.23
CA ARG A 71 26.12 -1.80 11.98
C ARG A 71 26.79 -2.89 11.15
N ASN A 72 27.03 -2.64 9.87
CA ASN A 72 27.58 -3.60 8.91
C ASN A 72 26.80 -4.95 8.93
N CYS A 73 25.48 -4.87 9.06
CA CYS A 73 24.61 -6.03 9.09
C CYS A 73 24.39 -6.58 7.68
N ASN A 74 24.43 -7.91 7.52
CA ASN A 74 24.00 -8.57 6.29
C ASN A 74 22.47 -8.71 6.29
N SER A 75 21.76 -7.63 6.04
CA SER A 75 20.31 -7.53 6.07
C SER A 75 19.79 -6.75 4.88
N HIS A 76 18.58 -7.09 4.40
CA HIS A 76 17.92 -6.43 3.29
C HIS A 76 16.53 -5.90 3.68
N ILE A 77 16.11 -4.87 2.98
CA ILE A 77 14.77 -4.30 3.04
C ILE A 77 14.03 -4.69 1.78
N LEU A 78 12.90 -5.37 1.89
CA LEU A 78 12.03 -5.73 0.78
C LEU A 78 10.82 -4.79 0.76
N ILE A 79 10.60 -4.15 -0.38
CA ILE A 79 9.40 -3.34 -0.63
C ILE A 79 8.56 -4.05 -1.68
N LEU A 80 7.33 -4.38 -1.34
CA LEU A 80 6.41 -5.08 -2.23
C LEU A 80 5.32 -4.15 -2.74
N ALA A 81 5.15 -4.14 -4.05
CA ALA A 81 4.04 -3.50 -4.73
C ALA A 81 3.29 -4.50 -5.61
N HIS A 82 2.00 -4.24 -5.82
CA HIS A 82 1.12 -5.18 -6.51
C HIS A 82 1.23 -5.09 -8.04
N VAL A 83 1.40 -3.89 -8.59
CA VAL A 83 1.38 -3.59 -10.04
C VAL A 83 2.75 -3.14 -10.52
N ARG A 84 3.09 -3.47 -11.77
CA ARG A 84 4.37 -3.16 -12.39
C ARG A 84 4.70 -1.66 -12.37
N GLU A 85 3.73 -0.84 -12.69
CA GLU A 85 3.86 0.62 -12.70
C GLU A 85 4.19 1.17 -11.31
N LEU A 86 3.57 0.60 -10.26
CA LEU A 86 3.82 0.99 -8.87
C LEU A 86 5.23 0.60 -8.41
N ILE A 87 5.77 -0.53 -8.89
CA ILE A 87 7.15 -0.95 -8.59
C ILE A 87 8.14 0.09 -9.15
N GLN A 88 7.96 0.50 -10.40
CA GLN A 88 8.83 1.49 -11.01
C GLN A 88 8.69 2.86 -10.31
N GLN A 89 7.46 3.29 -10.01
CA GLN A 89 7.21 4.53 -9.28
C GLN A 89 7.82 4.51 -7.87
N ALA A 90 7.73 3.39 -7.16
CA ALA A 90 8.36 3.23 -5.86
C ALA A 90 9.88 3.33 -5.95
N ALA A 91 10.51 2.62 -6.91
CA ALA A 91 11.94 2.66 -7.15
C ALA A 91 12.42 4.08 -7.52
N ASP A 92 11.71 4.77 -8.40
CA ASP A 92 12.01 6.15 -8.82
C ASP A 92 11.89 7.13 -7.64
N ASN A 93 10.86 6.99 -6.82
CA ASN A 93 10.66 7.82 -5.62
C ASN A 93 11.76 7.62 -4.58
N LEU A 94 12.21 6.38 -4.38
CA LEU A 94 13.33 6.06 -3.50
C LEU A 94 14.64 6.65 -4.04
N THR A 95 14.90 6.47 -5.34
CA THR A 95 16.10 6.99 -6.00
C THR A 95 16.16 8.52 -5.94
N LYS A 96 15.04 9.23 -6.20
CA LYS A 96 14.95 10.69 -6.04
C LYS A 96 15.26 11.16 -4.62
N ARG A 97 15.15 10.28 -3.64
CA ARG A 97 15.47 10.52 -2.22
C ARG A 97 16.85 10.04 -1.82
N GLY A 98 17.69 9.63 -2.79
CA GLY A 98 19.05 9.14 -2.55
C GLY A 98 19.13 7.71 -2.03
N ILE A 99 18.04 6.91 -2.12
CA ILE A 99 18.03 5.51 -1.72
C ILE A 99 18.25 4.65 -2.97
N SER A 100 19.42 4.02 -3.08
CA SER A 100 19.71 3.07 -4.16
C SER A 100 18.98 1.75 -3.92
N CYS A 101 18.21 1.27 -4.89
CA CYS A 101 17.46 0.03 -4.78
C CYS A 101 17.67 -0.89 -6.00
N GLY A 102 17.57 -2.19 -5.76
CA GLY A 102 17.43 -3.22 -6.79
C GLY A 102 15.95 -3.44 -7.13
N ILE A 103 15.69 -4.00 -8.30
CA ILE A 103 14.33 -4.32 -8.76
C ILE A 103 14.22 -5.83 -9.00
N ILE A 104 13.19 -6.45 -8.40
CA ILE A 104 12.84 -7.85 -8.60
C ILE A 104 11.52 -7.94 -9.36
N MET A 105 11.61 -7.94 -10.68
CA MET A 105 10.46 -7.94 -11.58
C MET A 105 10.76 -8.78 -12.83
N SER A 106 9.72 -9.38 -13.41
CA SER A 106 9.87 -10.16 -14.65
C SER A 106 10.42 -9.29 -15.79
N GLY A 107 11.44 -9.80 -16.48
CA GLY A 107 12.10 -9.10 -17.59
C GLY A 107 13.14 -8.06 -17.18
N VAL A 108 13.46 -7.93 -15.89
CA VAL A 108 14.50 -7.05 -15.37
C VAL A 108 15.60 -7.89 -14.70
N PRO A 109 16.90 -7.67 -15.00
CA PRO A 109 17.98 -8.31 -14.27
C PRO A 109 17.94 -7.95 -12.77
N MET A 110 18.04 -8.96 -11.91
CA MET A 110 18.01 -8.76 -10.46
C MET A 110 19.37 -8.23 -9.95
N GLN A 111 19.35 -7.21 -9.12
CA GLN A 111 20.49 -6.61 -8.45
C GLN A 111 20.38 -6.85 -6.94
N LEU A 112 20.67 -8.08 -6.48
CA LEU A 112 20.53 -8.46 -5.06
C LEU A 112 21.65 -7.91 -4.16
N ASP A 113 22.66 -7.26 -4.72
CA ASP A 113 23.72 -6.54 -4.00
C ASP A 113 23.23 -5.26 -3.30
N LYS A 114 22.04 -4.78 -3.63
CA LYS A 114 21.45 -3.60 -3.01
C LYS A 114 20.74 -3.95 -1.71
N VAL A 115 20.95 -3.14 -0.66
CA VAL A 115 20.29 -3.28 0.64
C VAL A 115 18.77 -3.18 0.52
N VAL A 116 18.29 -2.30 -0.37
CA VAL A 116 16.84 -2.11 -0.61
C VAL A 116 16.45 -2.78 -1.92
N GLN A 117 15.42 -3.61 -1.86
CA GLN A 117 14.86 -4.31 -3.01
C GLN A 117 13.39 -3.93 -3.19
N VAL A 118 13.00 -3.49 -4.39
CA VAL A 118 11.60 -3.25 -4.75
C VAL A 118 11.13 -4.39 -5.64
N ALA A 119 10.06 -5.08 -5.26
CA ALA A 119 9.68 -6.32 -5.88
C ALA A 119 8.19 -6.41 -6.23
N SER A 120 7.90 -7.14 -7.33
CA SER A 120 6.59 -7.72 -7.56
C SER A 120 6.42 -8.96 -6.70
N ILE A 121 5.34 -9.04 -5.91
CA ILE A 121 5.03 -10.24 -5.13
C ILE A 121 4.93 -11.50 -6.01
N GLN A 122 4.42 -11.37 -7.24
CA GLN A 122 4.30 -12.48 -8.18
C GLN A 122 5.68 -13.01 -8.61
N THR A 123 6.61 -12.12 -8.91
CA THR A 123 7.97 -12.50 -9.32
C THR A 123 8.77 -13.02 -8.14
N PHE A 124 8.68 -12.36 -6.99
CA PHE A 124 9.38 -12.72 -5.76
C PHE A 124 8.98 -14.13 -5.29
N MET A 125 7.68 -14.40 -5.22
CA MET A 125 7.13 -15.69 -4.76
C MET A 125 6.93 -16.72 -5.88
N SER A 126 7.51 -16.52 -7.07
CA SER A 126 7.43 -17.50 -8.14
C SER A 126 8.23 -18.77 -7.79
N SER A 127 7.80 -19.92 -8.32
CA SER A 127 8.50 -21.21 -8.10
C SER A 127 9.98 -21.16 -8.49
N LYS A 128 10.33 -20.33 -9.48
CA LYS A 128 11.72 -20.12 -9.95
C LYS A 128 12.58 -19.37 -8.94
N ASN A 129 12.01 -18.41 -8.21
CA ASN A 129 12.76 -17.46 -7.38
C ASN A 129 12.64 -17.74 -5.88
N LYS A 130 11.55 -18.34 -5.43
CA LYS A 130 11.20 -18.52 -4.02
C LYS A 130 12.36 -19.09 -3.19
N ASP A 131 12.96 -20.19 -3.66
CA ASP A 131 14.02 -20.87 -2.90
C ASP A 131 15.30 -20.03 -2.81
N ARG A 132 15.61 -19.25 -3.84
CA ARG A 132 16.70 -18.27 -3.81
C ARG A 132 16.40 -17.13 -2.85
N MET A 133 15.19 -16.57 -2.92
CA MET A 133 14.78 -15.46 -2.03
C MET A 133 14.72 -15.89 -0.57
N ALA A 134 14.41 -17.15 -0.29
CA ALA A 134 14.42 -17.71 1.06
C ALA A 134 15.82 -17.76 1.71
N GLN A 135 16.88 -17.70 0.90
CA GLN A 135 18.27 -17.68 1.38
C GLN A 135 18.79 -16.27 1.67
N GLU A 136 18.06 -15.24 1.24
CA GLU A 136 18.40 -13.84 1.50
C GLU A 136 17.81 -13.38 2.83
N ASN A 137 18.55 -12.50 3.53
CA ASN A 137 18.14 -12.00 4.84
C ASN A 137 17.24 -10.77 4.69
N PHE A 138 15.97 -10.96 4.38
CA PHE A 138 14.97 -9.88 4.37
C PHE A 138 14.39 -9.66 5.77
N ASP A 139 15.11 -8.91 6.60
CA ASP A 139 14.69 -8.64 7.98
C ASP A 139 13.59 -7.56 8.07
N PHE A 140 13.41 -6.77 7.01
CA PHE A 140 12.39 -5.74 6.93
C PHE A 140 11.59 -5.89 5.64
N ILE A 141 10.26 -5.94 5.76
CA ILE A 141 9.35 -6.10 4.62
C ILE A 141 8.29 -5.01 4.69
N ILE A 142 8.21 -4.20 3.64
CA ILE A 142 7.22 -3.12 3.51
C ILE A 142 6.26 -3.48 2.38
N ILE A 143 4.97 -3.37 2.62
CA ILE A 143 3.92 -3.70 1.67
C ILE A 143 3.10 -2.44 1.42
N ASP A 144 3.25 -1.89 0.22
CA ASP A 144 2.40 -0.80 -0.25
C ASP A 144 1.05 -1.37 -0.71
N GLU A 145 -0.01 -0.60 -0.50
CA GLU A 145 -1.41 -1.02 -0.70
C GLU A 145 -1.72 -2.35 0.01
N ALA A 146 -1.42 -2.38 1.31
CA ALA A 146 -1.48 -3.58 2.14
C ALA A 146 -2.87 -4.22 2.26
N HIS A 147 -3.94 -3.57 1.79
CA HIS A 147 -5.27 -4.18 1.67
C HIS A 147 -5.29 -5.39 0.72
N HIS A 148 -4.30 -5.53 -0.18
CA HIS A 148 -4.11 -6.72 -1.01
C HIS A 148 -3.38 -7.87 -0.31
N SER A 149 -2.83 -7.66 0.90
CA SER A 149 -1.96 -8.63 1.58
C SER A 149 -2.65 -9.94 2.03
N MET A 150 -3.98 -9.99 2.01
CA MET A 150 -4.73 -11.22 2.32
C MET A 150 -4.65 -12.28 1.20
N ALA A 151 -4.17 -11.94 0.01
CA ALA A 151 -4.00 -12.92 -1.06
C ALA A 151 -3.00 -14.03 -0.66
N PRO A 152 -3.20 -15.29 -1.11
CA PRO A 152 -2.43 -16.46 -0.66
C PRO A 152 -0.90 -16.33 -0.83
N ARG A 153 -0.44 -15.52 -1.78
CA ARG A 153 1.01 -15.28 -2.00
C ARG A 153 1.63 -14.50 -0.84
N TYR A 154 0.90 -13.56 -0.26
CA TYR A 154 1.36 -12.82 0.91
C TYR A 154 1.37 -13.70 2.16
N GLN A 155 0.38 -14.55 2.35
CA GLN A 155 0.38 -15.51 3.47
C GLN A 155 1.62 -16.40 3.44
N ARG A 156 1.99 -16.94 2.26
CA ARG A 156 3.23 -17.69 2.08
C ARG A 156 4.49 -16.87 2.36
N LEU A 157 4.46 -15.56 2.11
CA LEU A 157 5.57 -14.67 2.45
C LEU A 157 5.74 -14.56 3.96
N TRP A 158 4.64 -14.52 4.73
CA TRP A 158 4.71 -14.53 6.20
C TRP A 158 5.34 -15.81 6.73
N ASP A 159 4.99 -16.95 6.15
CA ASP A 159 5.57 -18.25 6.49
C ASP A 159 7.07 -18.31 6.16
N LEU A 160 7.47 -17.69 5.04
CA LEU A 160 8.85 -17.70 4.58
C LEU A 160 9.77 -16.81 5.45
N PHE A 161 9.24 -15.70 5.96
CA PHE A 161 9.97 -14.72 6.76
C PHE A 161 9.25 -14.44 8.10
N PRO A 162 9.15 -15.42 9.00
CA PRO A 162 8.35 -15.29 10.21
C PRO A 162 8.90 -14.25 11.20
N ASN A 163 10.21 -14.03 11.20
CA ASN A 163 10.89 -13.14 12.14
C ASN A 163 11.11 -11.72 11.62
N SER A 164 10.85 -11.46 10.33
CA SER A 164 11.01 -10.14 9.74
C SER A 164 10.04 -9.13 10.34
N LYS A 165 10.49 -7.88 10.48
CA LYS A 165 9.62 -6.74 10.80
C LYS A 165 8.85 -6.36 9.53
N LYS A 166 7.52 -6.42 9.61
CA LYS A 166 6.62 -6.17 8.47
C LYS A 166 5.79 -4.91 8.71
N LEU A 167 5.77 -4.05 7.70
CA LEU A 167 4.96 -2.84 7.67
C LEU A 167 4.01 -2.90 6.48
N GLY A 168 2.72 -3.01 6.73
CA GLY A 168 1.70 -2.76 5.71
C GLY A 168 1.30 -1.30 5.71
N VAL A 169 1.21 -0.67 4.54
CA VAL A 169 0.73 0.71 4.41
C VAL A 169 -0.48 0.73 3.50
N THR A 170 -1.59 1.32 3.96
CA THR A 170 -2.83 1.40 3.17
C THR A 170 -3.64 2.65 3.48
N ALA A 171 -4.48 3.09 2.55
CA ALA A 171 -5.50 4.11 2.82
C ALA A 171 -6.78 3.47 3.40
N THR A 172 -7.08 2.25 2.99
CA THR A 172 -8.33 1.53 3.27
C THR A 172 -8.03 0.23 3.98
N PRO A 173 -8.03 0.19 5.33
CA PRO A 173 -7.76 -1.02 6.10
C PRO A 173 -8.99 -1.94 6.18
N TRP A 174 -9.96 -1.74 5.33
CA TRP A 174 -11.21 -2.50 5.26
C TRP A 174 -11.28 -3.21 3.92
N ARG A 175 -11.83 -4.41 3.92
CA ARG A 175 -12.17 -5.15 2.71
C ARG A 175 -13.67 -5.08 2.48
N MET A 176 -14.08 -5.15 1.21
CA MET A 176 -15.50 -5.16 0.84
C MET A 176 -16.23 -6.40 1.37
N ASP A 177 -15.49 -7.52 1.56
CA ASP A 177 -16.00 -8.76 2.15
C ASP A 177 -16.04 -8.75 3.69
N HIS A 178 -15.75 -7.59 4.33
CA HIS A 178 -15.67 -7.42 5.78
C HIS A 178 -14.65 -8.31 6.49
N SER A 179 -13.76 -9.00 5.79
CA SER A 179 -12.67 -9.75 6.39
C SER A 179 -11.60 -8.81 6.97
N GLY A 180 -11.12 -9.13 8.16
CA GLY A 180 -10.08 -8.34 8.84
C GLY A 180 -8.66 -8.76 8.43
N PHE A 181 -7.67 -8.01 8.90
CA PHE A 181 -6.24 -8.23 8.65
C PHE A 181 -5.52 -8.88 9.85
N THR A 182 -6.25 -9.27 10.89
CA THR A 182 -5.71 -9.76 12.17
C THR A 182 -4.93 -11.07 12.04
N SER A 183 -5.12 -11.83 10.95
CA SER A 183 -4.34 -13.03 10.67
C SER A 183 -2.89 -12.74 10.23
N LEU A 184 -2.61 -11.54 9.73
CA LEU A 184 -1.30 -11.13 9.22
C LEU A 184 -0.66 -10.03 10.06
N TYR A 185 -1.45 -9.08 10.55
CA TYR A 185 -0.96 -7.93 11.30
C TYR A 185 -1.39 -8.01 12.76
N ASN A 186 -0.42 -7.79 13.65
CA ASN A 186 -0.63 -7.82 15.09
C ASN A 186 -1.31 -6.54 15.60
N ASP A 187 -1.09 -5.41 14.92
CA ASP A 187 -1.64 -4.12 15.30
C ASP A 187 -1.78 -3.20 14.08
N ILE A 188 -2.65 -2.19 14.22
CA ILE A 188 -2.86 -1.14 13.23
C ILE A 188 -2.68 0.24 13.87
N ILE A 189 -1.81 1.06 13.26
CA ILE A 189 -1.62 2.46 13.60
C ILE A 189 -2.50 3.30 12.68
N ILE A 190 -3.48 3.97 13.25
CA ILE A 190 -4.44 4.78 12.50
C ILE A 190 -4.02 6.24 12.59
N SER A 191 -3.92 6.92 11.46
CA SER A 191 -3.65 8.36 11.39
C SER A 191 -4.90 9.19 11.73
N HIS A 192 -4.76 10.51 11.70
CA HIS A 192 -5.91 11.40 11.80
C HIS A 192 -6.95 11.14 10.70
N PRO A 193 -8.23 11.45 10.94
CA PRO A 193 -9.29 11.33 9.93
C PRO A 193 -9.14 12.39 8.82
N ILE A 194 -9.81 12.18 7.69
CA ILE A 194 -9.76 13.08 6.51
C ILE A 194 -10.12 14.52 6.88
N GLU A 195 -11.13 14.69 7.73
CA GLU A 195 -11.61 15.99 8.18
C GLU A 195 -10.53 16.81 8.90
N TRP A 196 -9.69 16.12 9.68
CA TRP A 196 -8.56 16.77 10.33
C TRP A 196 -7.52 17.25 9.28
N PHE A 197 -7.20 16.42 8.29
CA PHE A 197 -6.26 16.80 7.22
C PHE A 197 -6.76 17.96 6.38
N VAL A 198 -8.07 18.03 6.14
CA VAL A 198 -8.72 19.16 5.45
C VAL A 198 -8.64 20.42 6.32
N LYS A 199 -8.98 20.33 7.60
CA LYS A 199 -8.96 21.45 8.54
C LYS A 199 -7.55 22.05 8.70
N GLU A 200 -6.55 21.19 8.79
CA GLU A 200 -5.14 21.59 8.91
C GLU A 200 -4.50 22.00 7.56
N GLY A 201 -5.25 21.95 6.46
CA GLY A 201 -4.79 22.39 5.13
C GLY A 201 -3.86 21.41 4.41
N TYR A 202 -3.72 20.17 4.88
CA TYR A 202 -2.94 19.13 4.20
C TYR A 202 -3.69 18.51 3.03
N LEU A 203 -5.03 18.50 3.08
CA LEU A 203 -5.92 18.08 2.00
C LEU A 203 -6.85 19.21 1.60
N SER A 204 -7.23 19.24 0.32
CA SER A 204 -8.21 20.20 -0.20
C SER A 204 -9.60 19.93 0.35
N ASN A 205 -10.42 20.97 0.47
CA ASN A 205 -11.86 20.82 0.64
C ASN A 205 -12.46 20.05 -0.55
N TYR A 206 -13.53 19.34 -0.29
CA TYR A 206 -14.28 18.61 -1.32
C TYR A 206 -15.78 18.67 -1.06
N ASP A 207 -16.52 18.58 -2.14
CA ASP A 207 -17.97 18.37 -2.10
C ASP A 207 -18.25 16.92 -2.49
N TYR A 208 -18.86 16.17 -1.58
CA TYR A 208 -19.25 14.79 -1.83
C TYR A 208 -20.68 14.73 -2.34
N ILE A 209 -20.85 14.31 -3.59
CA ILE A 209 -22.14 14.14 -4.22
C ILE A 209 -22.32 12.65 -4.50
N SER A 210 -23.34 12.05 -3.91
CA SER A 210 -23.65 10.63 -4.05
C SER A 210 -25.06 10.43 -4.61
N ILE A 211 -25.33 9.21 -5.04
CA ILE A 211 -26.67 8.75 -5.40
C ILE A 211 -27.56 8.69 -4.15
N ALA A 212 -28.87 8.93 -4.34
CA ALA A 212 -29.80 8.84 -3.22
C ALA A 212 -29.81 7.42 -2.63
N PRO A 213 -29.84 7.27 -1.29
CA PRO A 213 -29.83 5.96 -0.63
C PRO A 213 -30.97 5.03 -1.06
N ASP A 214 -32.11 5.59 -1.42
CA ASP A 214 -33.31 4.85 -1.83
C ASP A 214 -33.42 4.65 -3.35
N SER A 215 -32.41 5.05 -4.12
CA SER A 215 -32.41 4.90 -5.57
C SER A 215 -32.30 3.44 -5.99
N ASP A 216 -32.85 3.12 -7.17
CA ASP A 216 -32.73 1.78 -7.75
C ASP A 216 -31.26 1.39 -7.94
N ILE A 217 -30.40 2.36 -8.29
CA ILE A 217 -28.95 2.14 -8.42
C ILE A 217 -28.35 1.71 -7.08
N GLN A 218 -28.69 2.37 -5.96
CA GLN A 218 -28.18 2.00 -4.65
C GLN A 218 -28.69 0.61 -4.21
N ARG A 219 -29.92 0.27 -4.53
CA ARG A 219 -30.46 -1.09 -4.29
C ARG A 219 -29.71 -2.14 -5.08
N GLU A 220 -29.40 -1.87 -6.36
CA GLU A 220 -28.60 -2.76 -7.20
C GLU A 220 -27.18 -2.95 -6.65
N ILE A 221 -26.54 -1.89 -6.14
CA ILE A 221 -25.22 -1.98 -5.49
C ILE A 221 -25.30 -2.86 -4.22
N ASN A 222 -26.30 -2.63 -3.38
CA ASN A 222 -26.47 -3.37 -2.12
C ASN A 222 -26.80 -4.87 -2.36
N ASN A 223 -27.25 -5.23 -3.54
CA ASN A 223 -27.55 -6.62 -3.93
C ASN A 223 -26.35 -7.35 -4.55
N ILE A 224 -25.17 -6.73 -4.63
CA ILE A 224 -23.96 -7.41 -5.07
C ILE A 224 -23.42 -8.24 -3.91
N ASP A 225 -23.38 -9.55 -4.09
CA ASP A 225 -22.93 -10.53 -3.09
C ASP A 225 -21.72 -11.35 -3.54
N ARG A 226 -21.23 -11.12 -4.79
CA ARG A 226 -20.07 -11.83 -5.35
C ARG A 226 -18.86 -10.91 -5.42
N PHE A 227 -17.79 -11.37 -4.78
CA PHE A 227 -16.51 -10.65 -4.69
C PHE A 227 -15.37 -11.49 -5.27
N GLY A 228 -14.34 -10.83 -5.76
CA GLY A 228 -13.09 -11.45 -6.19
C GLY A 228 -12.24 -11.93 -5.01
N VAL A 229 -11.16 -12.63 -5.31
CA VAL A 229 -10.20 -13.16 -4.31
C VAL A 229 -9.52 -12.02 -3.52
N ASP A 230 -9.43 -10.84 -4.11
CA ASP A 230 -8.92 -9.61 -3.53
C ASP A 230 -9.95 -8.87 -2.65
N GLY A 231 -11.21 -9.32 -2.65
CA GLY A 231 -12.30 -8.73 -1.91
C GLY A 231 -12.99 -7.57 -2.62
N ASP A 232 -12.64 -7.28 -3.88
CA ASP A 232 -13.31 -6.30 -4.72
C ASP A 232 -14.50 -6.92 -5.47
N TYR A 233 -15.39 -6.07 -6.00
CA TYR A 233 -16.50 -6.53 -6.84
C TYR A 233 -16.00 -7.23 -8.10
N LEU A 234 -16.68 -8.30 -8.51
CA LEU A 234 -16.39 -8.96 -9.79
C LEU A 234 -16.78 -8.04 -10.96
N GLU A 235 -15.86 -7.86 -11.92
CA GLU A 235 -16.07 -7.03 -13.11
C GLU A 235 -17.30 -7.45 -13.89
N GLU A 236 -17.54 -8.76 -14.03
CA GLU A 236 -18.70 -9.33 -14.71
C GLU A 236 -20.04 -8.90 -14.06
N GLU A 237 -20.11 -8.91 -12.73
CA GLU A 237 -21.29 -8.44 -11.98
C GLU A 237 -21.54 -6.95 -12.20
N LEU A 238 -20.47 -6.13 -12.16
CA LEU A 238 -20.58 -4.71 -12.40
C LEU A 238 -21.06 -4.38 -13.81
N ILE A 239 -20.54 -5.07 -14.83
CA ILE A 239 -20.94 -4.88 -16.22
C ILE A 239 -22.44 -5.23 -16.38
N ASN A 240 -22.84 -6.40 -15.91
CA ASN A 240 -24.22 -6.88 -16.06
C ASN A 240 -25.25 -5.95 -15.41
N ARG A 241 -24.89 -5.31 -14.31
CA ARG A 241 -25.79 -4.44 -13.54
C ARG A 241 -25.73 -2.98 -14.00
N PHE A 242 -24.55 -2.46 -14.32
CA PHE A 242 -24.31 -1.02 -14.46
C PHE A 242 -23.90 -0.55 -15.85
N ASP A 243 -23.58 -1.43 -16.81
CA ASP A 243 -23.30 -1.03 -18.17
C ASP A 243 -24.60 -0.80 -18.97
N LYS A 244 -25.36 0.22 -18.55
CA LYS A 244 -26.66 0.60 -19.13
C LYS A 244 -26.64 2.05 -19.62
N ASP A 245 -27.30 2.32 -20.75
CA ASP A 245 -27.41 3.67 -21.34
C ASP A 245 -27.96 4.70 -20.35
N SER A 246 -28.94 4.31 -19.53
CA SER A 246 -29.53 5.18 -18.51
C SER A 246 -28.54 5.62 -17.41
N ILE A 247 -27.55 4.80 -17.12
CA ILE A 247 -26.51 5.13 -16.13
C ILE A 247 -25.47 6.06 -16.77
N ARG A 248 -25.09 5.80 -18.02
CA ARG A 248 -24.17 6.68 -18.77
C ARG A 248 -24.75 8.08 -18.98
N ALA A 249 -26.04 8.19 -19.30
CA ALA A 249 -26.73 9.48 -19.41
C ALA A 249 -26.68 10.30 -18.11
N LYS A 250 -26.90 9.63 -16.96
CA LYS A 250 -26.79 10.27 -15.62
C LYS A 250 -25.39 10.78 -15.31
N LEU A 251 -24.33 10.15 -15.81
CA LEU A 251 -22.97 10.62 -15.65
C LEU A 251 -22.79 11.98 -16.33
N TYR A 252 -23.24 12.13 -17.56
CA TYR A 252 -23.18 13.41 -18.30
C TYR A 252 -24.01 14.51 -17.63
N GLU A 253 -25.22 14.19 -17.18
CA GLU A 253 -26.08 15.12 -16.44
C GLU A 253 -25.39 15.60 -15.14
N SER A 254 -24.80 14.66 -14.40
CA SER A 254 -24.06 14.96 -13.17
C SER A 254 -22.84 15.83 -13.43
N TYR A 255 -22.06 15.51 -14.48
CA TYR A 255 -20.93 16.34 -14.88
C TYR A 255 -21.38 17.76 -15.25
N SER A 256 -22.38 17.88 -16.09
CA SER A 256 -22.91 19.19 -16.55
C SER A 256 -23.45 20.02 -15.38
N LYS A 257 -24.07 19.37 -14.41
CA LYS A 257 -24.67 20.05 -13.24
C LYS A 257 -23.64 20.50 -12.21
N PHE A 258 -22.62 19.67 -11.93
CA PHE A 258 -21.73 19.87 -10.77
C PHE A 258 -20.29 20.19 -11.14
N CYS A 259 -19.84 19.82 -12.36
CA CYS A 259 -18.44 19.86 -12.75
C CYS A 259 -18.18 20.56 -14.07
N GLN A 260 -19.18 21.19 -14.69
CA GLN A 260 -19.05 21.83 -15.99
C GLN A 260 -17.86 22.82 -16.01
N GLY A 261 -16.97 22.67 -16.99
CA GLY A 261 -15.77 23.49 -17.14
C GLY A 261 -14.61 23.13 -16.19
N LYS A 262 -14.77 22.13 -15.32
CA LYS A 262 -13.70 21.63 -14.45
C LYS A 262 -13.03 20.40 -15.09
N LYS A 263 -11.75 20.18 -14.74
CA LYS A 263 -11.07 18.91 -15.05
C LYS A 263 -11.67 17.81 -14.21
N GLY A 264 -11.95 16.65 -14.81
CA GLY A 264 -12.50 15.48 -14.15
C GLY A 264 -11.70 14.21 -14.45
N ILE A 265 -11.85 13.22 -13.58
CA ILE A 265 -11.38 11.85 -13.81
C ILE A 265 -12.61 10.96 -13.74
N ILE A 266 -12.79 10.09 -14.73
CA ILE A 266 -13.88 9.12 -14.78
C ILE A 266 -13.28 7.72 -14.58
N TYR A 267 -13.79 7.00 -13.61
CA TYR A 267 -13.47 5.60 -13.40
C TYR A 267 -14.55 4.75 -14.08
N ALA A 268 -14.13 3.98 -15.07
CA ALA A 268 -14.99 3.04 -15.78
C ALA A 268 -14.72 1.61 -15.30
N ILE A 269 -15.71 0.74 -15.42
CA ILE A 269 -15.60 -0.67 -15.02
C ILE A 269 -14.48 -1.35 -15.81
N ASN A 270 -14.42 -1.12 -17.12
CA ASN A 270 -13.38 -1.61 -18.00
C ASN A 270 -13.21 -0.71 -19.23
N ARG A 271 -12.30 -1.10 -20.14
CA ARG A 271 -12.04 -0.34 -21.39
C ARG A 271 -13.23 -0.27 -22.32
N GLN A 272 -14.05 -1.31 -22.39
CA GLN A 272 -15.24 -1.34 -23.23
C GLN A 272 -16.29 -0.35 -22.71
N HIS A 273 -16.54 -0.37 -21.40
CA HIS A 273 -17.41 0.61 -20.75
C HIS A 273 -16.91 2.05 -20.97
N LEU A 274 -15.60 2.29 -20.86
CA LEU A 274 -15.01 3.61 -21.12
C LEU A 274 -15.23 4.06 -22.58
N SER A 275 -15.11 3.16 -23.56
CA SER A 275 -15.28 3.48 -24.98
C SER A 275 -16.70 3.92 -25.35
N LEU A 276 -17.68 3.60 -24.50
CA LEU A 276 -19.09 3.97 -24.67
C LEU A 276 -19.45 5.31 -24.00
N ILE A 277 -18.51 5.87 -23.21
CA ILE A 277 -18.69 7.15 -22.54
C ILE A 277 -18.13 8.24 -23.47
N HIS A 278 -18.96 8.83 -24.31
CA HIS A 278 -18.62 9.98 -25.13
C HIS A 278 -19.09 11.27 -24.41
N ILE A 279 -18.15 12.00 -23.83
CA ILE A 279 -18.42 13.30 -23.20
C ILE A 279 -17.83 14.41 -24.05
#